data_10f3138341d9f9756a910e2ba94fd8f3
#
_entry.id   10f3138341d9f9756a910e2ba94fd8f3
#
_cell.length_a   1.000
_cell.length_b   1.000
_cell.length_c   1.000
_cell.angle_alpha   90.00
_cell.angle_beta   90.00
_cell.angle_gamma   90.00
#
_symmetry.space_group_name_H-M   'P 1'
#
loop_
_entity.id
_entity.type
_entity.pdbx_description
1 polymer ?
#
loop_
_entity_poly.entity_id
_entity_poly.type
_entity_poly.pdbx_seq_one_letter_code
_entity_poly.pdbx_strand_id
1 'polypeptide(L)'
;MKKIVLVTFIVLLIDQLSKIYVKTHFNLNESIEVFGQDWWRLTFVENPGMAYGLQFGGLLGKYALVIIRIFLIGGMIYLFRKWLKEGASNYLLIPMSMIFAGAIGNLIDGMFYGLIFDSGMVYDSTIDRWIGYDGISQFTEFGKGYSHFMKGCVVDMFHFPMFSFNLFGKHFEFFSYIFNVADSAITIGAIFLLIFKRKAFPN
;
A
#
# COMPACT_ATOMS: atom_id res chain seq x y z
N MET A 1 11.80 19.86 9.98
CA MET A 1 12.23 19.16 8.78
C MET A 1 12.87 17.80 9.06
N LYS A 2 13.91 17.70 9.92
CA LYS A 2 14.60 16.41 10.22
C LYS A 2 13.65 15.29 10.65
N LYS A 3 12.65 15.57 11.52
CA LYS A 3 11.68 14.56 12.00
C LYS A 3 10.78 14.03 10.88
N ILE A 4 10.32 14.90 9.99
CA ILE A 4 9.48 14.50 8.83
C ILE A 4 10.27 13.53 7.95
N VAL A 5 11.51 13.91 7.57
CA VAL A 5 12.38 13.08 6.74
C VAL A 5 12.67 11.74 7.41
N LEU A 6 12.98 11.74 8.72
CA LEU A 6 13.30 10.52 9.46
C LEU A 6 12.10 9.57 9.50
N VAL A 7 10.91 10.05 9.87
CA VAL A 7 9.68 9.22 9.93
C VAL A 7 9.35 8.68 8.55
N THR A 8 9.36 9.54 7.52
CA THR A 8 9.10 9.14 6.14
C THR A 8 10.09 8.07 5.68
N PHE A 9 11.39 8.26 5.94
CA PHE A 9 12.42 7.30 5.55
C PHE A 9 12.25 5.94 6.23
N ILE A 10 12.01 5.93 7.56
CA ILE A 10 11.84 4.67 8.31
C ILE A 10 10.62 3.90 7.80
N VAL A 11 9.48 4.57 7.64
CA VAL A 11 8.27 3.91 7.14
C VAL A 11 8.46 3.37 5.74
N LEU A 12 9.05 4.15 4.82
CA LEU A 12 9.34 3.71 3.46
C LEU A 12 10.31 2.54 3.41
N LEU A 13 11.35 2.57 4.25
CA LEU A 13 12.34 1.50 4.30
C LEU A 13 11.67 0.18 4.71
N ILE A 14 10.88 0.19 5.79
CA ILE A 14 10.20 -1.01 6.28
C ILE A 14 9.17 -1.49 5.25
N ASP A 15 8.39 -0.56 4.66
CA ASP A 15 7.39 -0.88 3.65
C ASP A 15 8.02 -1.56 2.43
N GLN A 16 9.03 -0.94 1.84
CA GLN A 16 9.62 -1.46 0.61
C GLN A 16 10.42 -2.75 0.86
N LEU A 17 11.14 -2.87 1.99
CA LEU A 17 11.83 -4.12 2.32
C LEU A 17 10.86 -5.28 2.52
N SER A 18 9.75 -5.07 3.24
CA SER A 18 8.74 -6.11 3.44
C SER A 18 8.06 -6.52 2.14
N LYS A 19 7.72 -5.57 1.28
CA LYS A 19 7.11 -5.82 -0.04
C LYS A 19 8.03 -6.59 -0.97
N ILE A 20 9.29 -6.15 -1.07
CA ILE A 20 10.31 -6.83 -1.88
C ILE A 20 10.53 -8.27 -1.36
N TYR A 21 10.66 -8.43 -0.04
CA TYR A 21 10.84 -9.75 0.57
C TYR A 21 9.69 -10.69 0.20
N VAL A 22 8.44 -10.26 0.42
CA VAL A 22 7.27 -11.09 0.13
C VAL A 22 7.20 -11.42 -1.36
N LYS A 23 7.37 -10.43 -2.24
CA LYS A 23 7.29 -10.62 -3.69
C LYS A 23 8.36 -11.56 -4.23
N THR A 24 9.54 -11.61 -3.60
CA THR A 24 10.67 -12.44 -4.06
C THR A 24 10.81 -13.79 -3.34
N HIS A 25 9.91 -14.10 -2.39
CA HIS A 25 9.99 -15.37 -1.61
C HIS A 25 8.66 -16.13 -1.56
N PHE A 26 7.55 -15.52 -1.98
CA PHE A 26 6.22 -16.13 -1.95
C PHE A 26 5.66 -16.28 -3.35
N ASN A 27 4.90 -17.35 -3.58
CA ASN A 27 4.02 -17.44 -4.75
C ASN A 27 2.81 -16.52 -4.56
N LEU A 28 2.25 -16.05 -5.66
CA LEU A 28 1.03 -15.24 -5.61
C LEU A 28 -0.11 -16.02 -4.92
N ASN A 29 -0.79 -15.40 -3.96
CA ASN A 29 -1.80 -15.98 -3.07
C ASN A 29 -1.30 -17.02 -2.07
N GLU A 30 0.01 -17.22 -1.95
CA GLU A 30 0.57 -18.04 -0.88
C GLU A 30 0.31 -17.39 0.48
N SER A 31 -0.07 -18.23 1.45
CA SER A 31 -0.40 -17.80 2.81
C SER A 31 0.27 -18.67 3.83
N ILE A 32 1.00 -18.08 4.77
CA ILE A 32 1.62 -18.76 5.90
C ILE A 32 1.11 -18.22 7.22
N GLU A 33 0.91 -19.10 8.19
CA GLU A 33 0.51 -18.72 9.55
C GLU A 33 1.71 -18.18 10.32
N VAL A 34 1.53 -17.02 10.95
CA VAL A 34 2.57 -16.43 11.79
C VAL A 34 2.48 -17.02 13.19
N PHE A 35 3.56 -17.61 13.66
CA PHE A 35 3.62 -18.33 14.95
C PHE A 35 2.57 -19.44 15.11
N GLY A 36 2.12 -20.07 14.00
CA GLY A 36 1.09 -21.09 14.03
C GLY A 36 -0.30 -20.61 14.46
N GLN A 37 -0.56 -19.30 14.27
CA GLN A 37 -1.87 -18.69 14.56
C GLN A 37 -2.68 -18.57 13.29
N ASP A 38 -3.88 -19.12 13.27
CA ASP A 38 -4.80 -19.09 12.13
C ASP A 38 -5.40 -17.70 11.86
N TRP A 39 -5.45 -16.84 12.87
CA TRP A 39 -5.95 -15.47 12.81
C TRP A 39 -4.89 -14.43 12.41
N TRP A 40 -3.60 -14.83 12.30
CA TRP A 40 -2.52 -13.95 11.84
C TRP A 40 -1.70 -14.66 10.76
N ARG A 41 -1.80 -14.15 9.54
CA ARG A 41 -1.16 -14.74 8.35
C ARG A 41 -0.35 -13.69 7.59
N LEU A 42 0.67 -14.16 6.92
CA LEU A 42 1.29 -13.45 5.81
C LEU A 42 0.75 -14.07 4.53
N THR A 43 -0.06 -13.31 3.81
CA THR A 43 -0.68 -13.75 2.54
C THR A 43 -0.26 -12.82 1.44
N PHE A 44 0.53 -13.30 0.49
CA PHE A 44 0.98 -12.47 -0.61
C PHE A 44 -0.14 -12.24 -1.62
N VAL A 45 -0.51 -10.99 -1.82
CA VAL A 45 -1.40 -10.59 -2.92
C VAL A 45 -0.85 -9.36 -3.64
N GLU A 46 -1.14 -9.28 -4.92
CA GLU A 46 -0.90 -8.08 -5.71
C GLU A 46 -2.21 -7.34 -5.93
N ASN A 47 -2.20 -6.06 -5.57
CA ASN A 47 -3.36 -5.19 -5.69
C ASN A 47 -3.18 -4.23 -6.88
N PRO A 48 -3.92 -4.44 -7.97
CA PRO A 48 -3.83 -3.57 -9.14
C PRO A 48 -4.47 -2.19 -8.94
N GLY A 49 -4.99 -1.90 -7.76
CA GLY A 49 -5.67 -0.64 -7.44
C GLY A 49 -7.12 -0.85 -7.03
N MET A 50 -7.43 -2.00 -6.47
CA MET A 50 -8.72 -2.25 -5.83
C MET A 50 -8.73 -1.62 -4.44
N ALA A 51 -9.79 -0.90 -4.09
CA ALA A 51 -10.08 -0.50 -2.74
C ALA A 51 -11.37 -1.18 -2.31
N TYR A 52 -11.33 -1.92 -1.20
CA TYR A 52 -12.50 -2.63 -0.64
C TYR A 52 -13.22 -3.57 -1.62
N GLY A 53 -12.48 -4.25 -2.52
CA GLY A 53 -13.05 -5.14 -3.51
C GLY A 53 -13.71 -4.45 -4.72
N LEU A 54 -13.68 -3.12 -4.77
CA LEU A 54 -14.17 -2.36 -5.93
C LEU A 54 -13.03 -2.20 -6.94
N GLN A 55 -13.20 -2.82 -8.09
CA GLN A 55 -12.31 -2.66 -9.24
C GLN A 55 -12.73 -1.42 -10.02
N PHE A 56 -11.96 -0.34 -9.91
CA PHE A 56 -12.21 0.86 -10.72
C PHE A 56 -11.62 0.68 -12.13
N GLY A 57 -12.49 0.37 -13.09
CA GLY A 57 -12.27 0.64 -14.52
C GLY A 57 -10.99 0.11 -15.17
N GLY A 58 -10.51 -1.09 -14.83
CA GLY A 58 -9.38 -1.72 -15.53
C GLY A 58 -8.12 -0.85 -15.53
N LEU A 59 -7.48 -0.68 -16.68
CA LEU A 59 -6.27 0.15 -16.82
C LEU A 59 -6.51 1.64 -16.58
N LEU A 60 -7.66 2.19 -16.94
CA LEU A 60 -7.98 3.60 -16.71
C LEU A 60 -8.06 3.92 -15.22
N GLY A 61 -8.71 3.05 -14.45
CA GLY A 61 -8.77 3.18 -12.98
C GLY A 61 -7.38 3.11 -12.36
N LYS A 62 -6.51 2.24 -12.85
CA LYS A 62 -5.12 2.14 -12.43
C LYS A 62 -4.36 3.45 -12.63
N TYR A 63 -4.38 4.00 -13.83
CA TYR A 63 -3.73 5.27 -14.13
C TYR A 63 -4.30 6.42 -13.29
N ALA A 64 -5.63 6.48 -13.15
CA ALA A 64 -6.28 7.50 -12.33
C ALA A 64 -5.80 7.46 -10.88
N LEU A 65 -5.68 6.26 -10.28
CA LEU A 65 -5.17 6.10 -8.91
C LEU A 65 -3.72 6.57 -8.76
N VAL A 66 -2.84 6.22 -9.70
CA VAL A 66 -1.44 6.68 -9.67
C VAL A 66 -1.37 8.20 -9.79
N ILE A 67 -2.12 8.79 -10.72
CA ILE A 67 -2.17 10.24 -10.94
C ILE A 67 -2.71 10.97 -9.70
N ILE A 68 -3.81 10.48 -9.13
CA ILE A 68 -4.38 11.05 -7.89
C ILE A 68 -3.36 11.00 -6.75
N ARG A 69 -2.64 9.88 -6.57
CA ARG A 69 -1.58 9.77 -5.56
C ARG A 69 -0.46 10.80 -5.77
N ILE A 70 -0.05 11.04 -7.02
CA ILE A 70 0.96 12.07 -7.35
C ILE A 70 0.47 13.45 -6.92
N PHE A 71 -0.77 13.82 -7.25
CA PHE A 71 -1.34 15.12 -6.86
C PHE A 71 -1.48 15.25 -5.33
N LEU A 72 -1.91 14.20 -4.63
CA LEU A 72 -2.00 14.19 -3.18
C LEU A 72 -0.63 14.37 -2.53
N ILE A 73 0.40 13.67 -3.01
CA ILE A 73 1.78 13.81 -2.53
C ILE A 73 2.30 15.23 -2.78
N GLY A 74 2.06 15.81 -3.96
CA GLY A 74 2.40 17.19 -4.27
C GLY A 74 1.73 18.20 -3.33
N GLY A 75 0.43 18.01 -3.07
CA GLY A 75 -0.33 18.79 -2.09
C GLY A 75 0.24 18.67 -0.67
N MET A 76 0.61 17.47 -0.25
CA MET A 76 1.22 17.25 1.07
C MET A 76 2.59 17.92 1.20
N ILE A 77 3.41 17.92 0.15
CA ILE A 77 4.70 18.64 0.13
C ILE A 77 4.46 20.16 0.32
N TYR A 78 3.46 20.71 -0.36
CA TYR A 78 3.07 22.12 -0.18
C TYR A 78 2.64 22.40 1.26
N LEU A 79 1.78 21.55 1.84
CA LEU A 79 1.30 21.67 3.21
C LEU A 79 2.44 21.55 4.23
N PHE A 80 3.38 20.62 4.07
CA PHE A 80 4.56 20.52 4.94
C PHE A 80 5.40 21.79 4.93
N ARG A 81 5.62 22.39 3.75
CA ARG A 81 6.35 23.65 3.65
C ARG A 81 5.64 24.79 4.39
N LYS A 82 4.31 24.86 4.28
CA LYS A 82 3.47 25.83 4.99
C LYS A 82 3.56 25.61 6.51
N TRP A 83 3.27 24.41 6.98
CA TRP A 83 3.27 24.05 8.40
C TRP A 83 4.62 24.24 9.09
N LEU A 84 5.71 23.96 8.39
CA LEU A 84 7.05 24.21 8.93
C LEU A 84 7.33 25.71 9.12
N LYS A 85 6.84 26.58 8.22
CA LYS A 85 6.94 28.03 8.35
C LYS A 85 6.09 28.57 9.50
N GLU A 86 4.94 27.96 9.75
CA GLU A 86 3.99 28.32 10.80
C GLU A 86 4.36 27.73 12.16
N GLY A 87 5.43 26.93 12.26
CA GLY A 87 5.85 26.31 13.51
C GLY A 87 4.91 25.22 14.02
N ALA A 88 4.25 24.51 13.11
CA ALA A 88 3.26 23.50 13.44
C ALA A 88 3.79 22.43 14.41
N SER A 89 2.87 21.89 15.24
CA SER A 89 3.20 20.95 16.29
C SER A 89 3.65 19.57 15.76
N ASN A 90 4.41 18.83 16.57
CA ASN A 90 4.75 17.45 16.22
C ASN A 90 3.52 16.52 16.18
N TYR A 91 2.43 16.88 16.88
CA TYR A 91 1.16 16.15 16.80
C TYR A 91 0.49 16.23 15.42
N LEU A 92 0.87 17.21 14.59
CA LEU A 92 0.49 17.30 13.19
C LEU A 92 1.56 16.71 12.27
N LEU A 93 2.82 17.11 12.45
CA LEU A 93 3.90 16.79 11.52
C LEU A 93 4.24 15.30 11.47
N ILE A 94 4.26 14.59 12.62
CA ILE A 94 4.63 13.17 12.68
C ILE A 94 3.56 12.30 11.99
N PRO A 95 2.27 12.35 12.38
CA PRO A 95 1.26 11.52 11.74
C PRO A 95 1.07 11.85 10.26
N MET A 96 1.17 13.13 9.88
CA MET A 96 1.15 13.49 8.45
C MET A 96 2.36 12.93 7.70
N SER A 97 3.52 12.80 8.35
CA SER A 97 4.70 12.14 7.73
C SER A 97 4.48 10.64 7.54
N MET A 98 3.74 9.97 8.44
CA MET A 98 3.37 8.56 8.27
C MET A 98 2.41 8.39 7.08
N ILE A 99 1.37 9.24 6.97
CA ILE A 99 0.43 9.25 5.85
C ILE A 99 1.17 9.51 4.53
N PHE A 100 2.07 10.48 4.53
CA PHE A 100 2.88 10.83 3.37
C PHE A 100 3.79 9.67 2.94
N ALA A 101 4.45 9.02 3.89
CA ALA A 101 5.30 7.85 3.61
C ALA A 101 4.49 6.70 3.01
N GLY A 102 3.33 6.38 3.58
CA GLY A 102 2.46 5.33 3.04
C GLY A 102 1.96 5.65 1.62
N ALA A 103 1.58 6.91 1.37
CA ALA A 103 1.19 7.32 0.02
C ALA A 103 2.34 7.15 -0.99
N ILE A 104 3.58 7.50 -0.61
CA ILE A 104 4.77 7.30 -1.45
C ILE A 104 5.07 5.82 -1.64
N GLY A 105 5.00 4.98 -0.59
CA GLY A 105 5.26 3.54 -0.66
C GLY A 105 4.38 2.88 -1.72
N ASN A 106 3.07 3.06 -1.62
CA ASN A 106 2.12 2.53 -2.61
C ASN A 106 2.24 3.19 -4.00
N LEU A 107 2.76 4.42 -4.08
CA LEU A 107 3.06 5.06 -5.37
C LEU A 107 4.28 4.42 -6.04
N ILE A 108 5.34 4.10 -5.29
CA ILE A 108 6.55 3.44 -5.80
C ILE A 108 6.18 2.12 -6.45
N ASP A 109 5.39 1.27 -5.79
CA ASP A 109 4.94 0.00 -6.34
C ASP A 109 4.20 0.21 -7.66
N GLY A 110 3.18 1.08 -7.64
CA GLY A 110 2.36 1.37 -8.82
C GLY A 110 3.13 1.92 -10.00
N MET A 111 4.17 2.71 -9.76
CA MET A 111 4.97 3.32 -10.83
C MET A 111 6.07 2.40 -11.34
N PHE A 112 6.77 1.66 -10.47
CA PHE A 112 8.05 1.07 -10.80
C PHE A 112 8.07 -0.46 -10.75
N TYR A 113 7.21 -1.15 -9.97
CA TYR A 113 7.30 -2.60 -9.83
C TYR A 113 7.11 -3.34 -11.17
N GLY A 114 6.27 -2.81 -12.06
CA GLY A 114 6.15 -3.34 -13.42
C GLY A 114 7.44 -3.28 -14.25
N LEU A 115 8.37 -2.37 -13.90
CA LEU A 115 9.63 -2.19 -14.64
C LEU A 115 10.80 -3.00 -14.09
N ILE A 116 10.75 -3.37 -12.79
CA ILE A 116 11.90 -3.94 -12.07
C ILE A 116 11.73 -5.40 -11.67
N PHE A 117 10.50 -5.95 -11.73
CA PHE A 117 10.22 -7.36 -11.47
C PHE A 117 9.85 -8.08 -12.75
N ASP A 118 10.29 -9.32 -12.89
CA ASP A 118 10.05 -10.17 -14.08
C ASP A 118 8.59 -10.65 -14.18
N SER A 119 7.92 -10.85 -13.04
CA SER A 119 6.58 -11.38 -12.95
C SER A 119 5.69 -10.52 -12.06
N GLY A 120 4.42 -10.39 -12.40
CA GLY A 120 3.40 -9.65 -11.67
C GLY A 120 2.05 -9.72 -12.38
N MET A 121 0.99 -9.31 -11.69
CA MET A 121 -0.35 -9.28 -12.30
C MET A 121 -0.40 -8.30 -13.48
N VAL A 122 -0.96 -8.75 -14.59
CA VAL A 122 -1.16 -7.96 -15.82
C VAL A 122 -2.63 -7.87 -16.16
N TYR A 123 -3.02 -6.72 -16.73
CA TYR A 123 -4.39 -6.54 -17.21
C TYR A 123 -4.53 -7.08 -18.63
N ASP A 124 -5.47 -8.03 -18.80
CA ASP A 124 -5.85 -8.53 -20.11
C ASP A 124 -7.11 -7.79 -20.61
N SER A 125 -6.94 -7.00 -21.64
CA SER A 125 -8.01 -6.20 -22.23
C SER A 125 -9.03 -7.03 -23.02
N THR A 126 -8.73 -8.29 -23.34
CA THR A 126 -9.65 -9.16 -24.11
C THR A 126 -10.75 -9.71 -23.23
N ILE A 127 -10.43 -9.99 -21.97
CA ILE A 127 -11.36 -10.53 -20.97
C ILE A 127 -11.70 -9.53 -19.86
N ASP A 128 -11.18 -8.30 -19.96
CA ASP A 128 -11.41 -7.19 -19.01
C ASP A 128 -11.07 -7.58 -17.54
N ARG A 129 -9.92 -8.27 -17.34
CA ARG A 129 -9.50 -8.77 -16.03
C ARG A 129 -8.00 -8.68 -15.80
N TRP A 130 -7.64 -8.61 -14.52
CA TRP A 130 -6.27 -8.80 -14.07
C TRP A 130 -5.96 -10.28 -13.96
N ILE A 131 -4.86 -10.71 -14.59
CA ILE A 131 -4.39 -12.10 -14.61
C ILE A 131 -3.18 -12.20 -13.69
N GLY A 132 -3.21 -13.21 -12.81
CA GLY A 132 -2.08 -13.58 -11.99
C GLY A 132 -0.99 -14.31 -12.79
N TYR A 133 0.04 -14.72 -12.10
CA TYR A 133 1.18 -15.47 -12.65
C TYR A 133 1.55 -16.61 -11.71
N ASP A 134 2.27 -17.59 -12.23
CA ASP A 134 2.81 -18.71 -11.48
C ASP A 134 4.28 -18.47 -11.13
N GLY A 135 4.71 -19.05 -10.00
CA GLY A 135 6.09 -18.96 -9.53
C GLY A 135 6.41 -17.71 -8.70
N ILE A 136 7.67 -17.61 -8.30
CA ILE A 136 8.18 -16.54 -7.45
C ILE A 136 8.82 -15.47 -8.34
N SER A 137 8.40 -14.23 -8.18
CA SER A 137 8.92 -13.09 -8.94
C SER A 137 10.35 -12.74 -8.52
N GLN A 138 11.18 -12.34 -9.48
CA GLN A 138 12.56 -11.94 -9.25
C GLN A 138 12.84 -10.55 -9.84
N PHE A 139 13.90 -9.91 -9.35
CA PHE A 139 14.38 -8.70 -10.00
C PHE A 139 14.86 -8.96 -11.41
N THR A 140 14.56 -8.04 -12.30
CA THR A 140 15.04 -8.04 -13.68
C THR A 140 15.75 -6.74 -14.04
N GLU A 141 16.33 -6.65 -15.21
CA GLU A 141 16.90 -5.39 -15.71
C GLU A 141 15.80 -4.32 -15.83
N PHE A 142 16.14 -3.11 -15.45
CA PHE A 142 15.20 -1.98 -15.49
C PHE A 142 14.58 -1.80 -16.89
N GLY A 143 13.27 -1.81 -16.95
CA GLY A 143 12.50 -1.71 -18.19
C GLY A 143 12.23 -3.04 -18.89
N LYS A 144 12.77 -4.17 -18.41
CA LYS A 144 12.46 -5.53 -18.89
C LYS A 144 11.49 -6.28 -17.96
N GLY A 145 10.79 -5.55 -17.09
CA GLY A 145 9.85 -6.14 -16.15
C GLY A 145 8.53 -6.58 -16.80
N TYR A 146 7.63 -7.10 -15.95
CA TYR A 146 6.36 -7.69 -16.39
C TYR A 146 5.39 -6.66 -17.01
N SER A 147 5.62 -5.36 -16.79
CA SER A 147 4.73 -4.34 -17.32
C SER A 147 5.47 -3.01 -17.54
N HIS A 148 4.72 -1.97 -17.93
CA HIS A 148 5.26 -0.64 -18.19
C HIS A 148 5.12 0.28 -16.99
N PHE A 149 5.75 1.46 -17.08
CA PHE A 149 5.63 2.55 -16.10
C PHE A 149 4.16 2.84 -15.75
N MET A 150 3.87 3.02 -14.46
CA MET A 150 2.54 3.22 -13.87
C MET A 150 1.60 2.01 -13.93
N LYS A 151 2.06 0.84 -14.32
CA LYS A 151 1.25 -0.39 -14.37
C LYS A 151 1.63 -1.44 -13.31
N GLY A 152 2.57 -1.13 -12.41
CA GLY A 152 2.95 -2.00 -11.29
C GLY A 152 1.81 -2.22 -10.31
N CYS A 153 1.71 -3.40 -9.70
CA CYS A 153 0.73 -3.68 -8.65
C CYS A 153 1.30 -3.41 -7.27
N VAL A 154 0.46 -2.96 -6.35
CA VAL A 154 0.84 -2.79 -4.94
C VAL A 154 0.93 -4.17 -4.31
N VAL A 155 1.98 -4.39 -3.52
CA VAL A 155 2.17 -5.65 -2.77
C VAL A 155 1.53 -5.51 -1.40
N ASP A 156 0.60 -6.42 -1.07
CA ASP A 156 -0.05 -6.53 0.22
C ASP A 156 0.28 -7.89 0.86
N MET A 157 0.37 -7.94 2.20
CA MET A 157 0.82 -9.16 2.90
C MET A 157 0.19 -9.43 4.26
N PHE A 158 -0.21 -8.41 5.02
CA PHE A 158 -0.77 -8.61 6.36
C PHE A 158 -2.23 -9.01 6.28
N HIS A 159 -2.55 -10.20 6.77
CA HIS A 159 -3.88 -10.78 6.76
C HIS A 159 -4.27 -11.20 8.17
N PHE A 160 -5.39 -10.66 8.68
CA PHE A 160 -5.91 -10.94 10.01
C PHE A 160 -7.35 -11.44 9.95
N PRO A 161 -7.60 -12.69 9.51
CA PRO A 161 -8.93 -13.30 9.51
C PRO A 161 -9.36 -13.62 10.95
N MET A 162 -9.81 -12.60 11.69
CA MET A 162 -10.04 -12.71 13.15
C MET A 162 -11.13 -13.71 13.53
N PHE A 163 -12.25 -13.68 12.85
CA PHE A 163 -13.32 -14.66 13.01
C PHE A 163 -14.22 -14.70 11.78
N SER A 164 -14.74 -15.88 11.51
CA SER A 164 -15.70 -16.10 10.45
C SER A 164 -17.02 -16.59 11.02
N PHE A 165 -18.12 -16.23 10.39
CA PHE A 165 -19.45 -16.68 10.74
C PHE A 165 -20.31 -16.86 9.49
N ASN A 166 -21.25 -17.81 9.56
CA ASN A 166 -22.20 -18.04 8.50
C ASN A 166 -23.52 -17.37 8.85
N LEU A 167 -23.98 -16.46 7.98
CA LEU A 167 -25.27 -15.79 8.14
C LEU A 167 -26.05 -15.86 6.83
N PHE A 168 -27.31 -16.33 6.90
CA PHE A 168 -28.20 -16.51 5.73
C PHE A 168 -27.57 -17.32 4.57
N GLY A 169 -26.78 -18.38 4.90
CA GLY A 169 -26.11 -19.22 3.91
C GLY A 169 -24.91 -18.58 3.21
N LYS A 170 -24.49 -17.40 3.64
CA LYS A 170 -23.26 -16.75 3.20
C LYS A 170 -22.20 -16.81 4.28
N HIS A 171 -20.97 -17.09 3.86
CA HIS A 171 -19.81 -17.05 4.74
C HIS A 171 -19.30 -15.60 4.82
N PHE A 172 -19.17 -15.09 6.03
CA PHE A 172 -18.61 -13.77 6.34
C PHE A 172 -17.34 -13.97 7.15
N GLU A 173 -16.28 -13.33 6.70
CA GLU A 173 -15.00 -13.28 7.39
C GLU A 173 -14.76 -11.84 7.87
N PHE A 174 -14.62 -11.68 9.18
CA PHE A 174 -14.38 -10.37 9.76
C PHE A 174 -12.89 -10.01 9.60
N PHE A 175 -12.62 -8.83 9.02
CA PHE A 175 -11.28 -8.32 8.77
C PHE A 175 -10.49 -9.13 7.73
N SER A 176 -11.15 -9.56 6.65
CA SER A 176 -10.56 -10.33 5.54
C SER A 176 -9.67 -9.51 4.60
N TYR A 177 -9.48 -8.22 4.86
CA TYR A 177 -8.64 -7.37 4.03
C TYR A 177 -7.16 -7.66 4.26
N ILE A 178 -6.43 -7.76 3.15
CA ILE A 178 -4.97 -7.90 3.16
C ILE A 178 -4.39 -6.51 2.88
N PHE A 179 -3.41 -6.09 3.67
CA PHE A 179 -2.83 -4.76 3.61
C PHE A 179 -1.32 -4.80 3.85
N ASN A 180 -0.64 -3.67 3.71
CA ASN A 180 0.80 -3.54 3.82
C ASN A 180 1.23 -2.51 4.89
N VAL A 181 2.54 -2.29 5.04
CA VAL A 181 3.10 -1.31 5.98
C VAL A 181 2.68 0.12 5.63
N ALA A 182 2.60 0.46 4.35
CA ALA A 182 2.15 1.78 3.89
C ALA A 182 0.72 2.07 4.32
N ASP A 183 -0.21 1.10 4.16
CA ASP A 183 -1.61 1.22 4.57
C ASP A 183 -1.74 1.34 6.09
N SER A 184 -0.92 0.55 6.82
CA SER A 184 -0.82 0.66 8.29
C SER A 184 -0.38 2.05 8.72
N ALA A 185 0.64 2.60 8.08
CA ALA A 185 1.16 3.93 8.39
C ALA A 185 0.12 5.03 8.10
N ILE A 186 -0.62 4.93 6.99
CA ILE A 186 -1.74 5.84 6.68
C ILE A 186 -2.81 5.77 7.76
N THR A 187 -3.24 4.56 8.10
CA THR A 187 -4.31 4.33 9.09
C THR A 187 -3.91 4.81 10.48
N ILE A 188 -2.74 4.43 10.97
CA ILE A 188 -2.23 4.85 12.28
C ILE A 188 -2.05 6.38 12.32
N GLY A 189 -1.49 6.98 11.25
CA GLY A 189 -1.36 8.42 11.12
C GLY A 189 -2.71 9.14 11.19
N ALA A 190 -3.72 8.64 10.48
CA ALA A 190 -5.06 9.21 10.49
C ALA A 190 -5.74 9.08 11.87
N ILE A 191 -5.65 7.92 12.52
CA ILE A 191 -6.17 7.68 13.88
C ILE A 191 -5.50 8.62 14.87
N PHE A 192 -4.16 8.79 14.79
CA PHE A 192 -3.42 9.68 15.66
C PHE A 192 -3.88 11.14 15.51
N LEU A 193 -4.11 11.61 14.28
CA LEU A 193 -4.66 12.95 14.03
C LEU A 193 -6.05 13.13 14.63
N LEU A 194 -6.91 12.11 14.55
CA LEU A 194 -8.25 12.17 15.12
C LEU A 194 -8.19 12.27 16.66
N ILE A 195 -7.39 11.42 17.31
CA ILE A 195 -7.25 11.39 18.77
C ILE A 195 -6.66 12.70 19.29
N PHE A 196 -5.63 13.22 18.63
CA PHE A 196 -4.90 14.40 19.05
C PHE A 196 -5.26 15.67 18.28
N LYS A 197 -6.47 15.72 17.67
CA LYS A 197 -6.95 16.83 16.85
C LYS A 197 -6.68 18.20 17.47
N ARG A 198 -7.02 18.40 18.76
CA ARG A 198 -6.82 19.68 19.44
C ARG A 198 -5.35 20.08 19.60
N LYS A 199 -4.42 19.10 19.67
CA LYS A 199 -2.97 19.35 19.76
C LYS A 199 -2.34 19.50 18.37
N ALA A 200 -2.92 18.84 17.37
CA ALA A 200 -2.49 18.94 15.98
C ALA A 200 -2.88 20.30 15.36
N PHE A 201 -4.09 20.76 15.68
CA PHE A 201 -4.67 22.01 15.16
C PHE A 201 -5.10 22.89 16.36
N PRO A 202 -4.16 23.55 17.06
CA PRO A 202 -4.50 24.52 18.09
C PRO A 202 -5.19 25.72 17.42
N ASN A 203 -6.31 26.14 18.01
CA ASN A 203 -7.04 27.36 17.58
C ASN A 203 -6.19 28.59 17.81
#